data_668356e95f5470ec806d75bc1ea54e55
#
_entry.id   668356e95f5470ec806d75bc1ea54e55
#
_cell.length_a   1.000
_cell.length_b   1.000
_cell.length_c   1.000
_cell.angle_alpha   90.00
_cell.angle_beta   90.00
_cell.angle_gamma   90.00
#
_symmetry.space_group_name_H-M   'P 1'
#
loop_
_entity.id
_entity.type
_entity.pdbx_description
1 polymer ?
#
loop_
_entity_poly.entity_id
_entity_poly.type
_entity_poly.pdbx_seq_one_letter_code
_entity_poly.pdbx_strand_id
1 'polypeptide(L)'
;MKAFTQLTGLAAPIDRANIDTDAIIPKQFLKSIKRSGFGPYLFDEWRYLDHGEPGMDCTNRPLNQDFVLNQPRYKGAQIMLARENFGCGSSREHAPWAIEDYGFRVIIAPSYADIFFNNCYKNGMLPIVASHAMVDKLFKECEANVGYSLSVDLASQTVTLPSNVTFSFEINATSKHNLLNGLDEIGLTLMHADAIKSFETKHKQSQPWLFS
;
A
#
# COMPACT_ATOMS: atom_id res chain seq x y z
N MET A 1 1.21 0.87 -13.20
CA MET A 1 0.73 1.48 -11.93
C MET A 1 0.76 3.00 -11.99
N LYS A 2 0.13 3.72 -11.01
CA LYS A 2 0.20 5.18 -10.94
C LYS A 2 1.57 5.63 -10.40
N ALA A 3 2.25 6.55 -11.09
CA ALA A 3 3.51 7.11 -10.62
C ALA A 3 3.37 7.74 -9.22
N PHE A 4 4.42 7.65 -8.43
CA PHE A 4 4.54 8.29 -7.12
C PHE A 4 5.77 9.22 -7.13
N THR A 5 5.56 10.50 -6.98
CA THR A 5 6.62 11.51 -6.90
C THR A 5 6.60 12.21 -5.55
N GLN A 6 5.50 12.87 -5.25
CA GLN A 6 5.25 13.58 -4.01
C GLN A 6 3.82 13.35 -3.54
N LEU A 7 3.61 13.36 -2.23
CA LEU A 7 2.30 13.26 -1.61
C LEU A 7 2.28 14.14 -0.35
N THR A 8 1.34 15.06 -0.27
CA THR A 8 0.95 15.67 1.00
C THR A 8 -0.43 15.15 1.35
N GLY A 9 -0.53 14.42 2.47
CA GLY A 9 -1.75 13.72 2.81
C GLY A 9 -1.97 13.58 4.31
N LEU A 10 -3.24 13.44 4.68
CA LEU A 10 -3.67 13.17 6.04
C LEU A 10 -3.11 11.81 6.51
N ALA A 11 -2.59 11.78 7.73
CA ALA A 11 -2.13 10.57 8.37
C ALA A 11 -3.23 9.94 9.25
N ALA A 12 -3.28 8.60 9.28
CA ALA A 12 -4.14 7.84 10.18
C ALA A 12 -3.30 6.83 10.99
N PRO A 13 -3.42 6.82 12.33
CA PRO A 13 -2.63 5.96 13.20
C PRO A 13 -3.33 4.61 13.43
N ILE A 14 -2.72 3.51 12.99
CA ILE A 14 -3.13 2.15 13.36
C ILE A 14 -2.18 1.65 14.44
N ASP A 15 -2.45 1.98 15.70
CA ASP A 15 -1.55 1.71 16.83
C ASP A 15 -1.57 0.23 17.24
N ARG A 16 -1.12 -0.63 16.34
CA ARG A 16 -0.98 -2.07 16.55
C ARG A 16 0.29 -2.59 15.91
N ALA A 17 1.02 -3.43 16.62
CA ALA A 17 2.12 -4.23 16.08
C ALA A 17 1.59 -5.55 15.49
N ASN A 18 2.40 -6.18 14.65
CA ASN A 18 2.11 -7.49 14.06
C ASN A 18 0.76 -7.55 13.31
N ILE A 19 0.41 -6.47 12.61
CA ILE A 19 -0.78 -6.47 11.76
C ILE A 19 -0.55 -7.44 10.61
N ASP A 20 -1.25 -8.56 10.63
CA ASP A 20 -1.12 -9.60 9.62
C ASP A 20 -2.04 -9.36 8.41
N THR A 21 -1.78 -10.11 7.34
CA THR A 21 -2.55 -9.98 6.09
C THR A 21 -4.00 -10.45 6.22
N ASP A 22 -4.35 -11.29 7.22
CA ASP A 22 -5.73 -11.67 7.49
C ASP A 22 -6.50 -10.54 8.18
N ALA A 23 -5.85 -9.76 9.05
CA ALA A 23 -6.44 -8.56 9.62
C ALA A 23 -6.61 -7.46 8.57
N ILE A 24 -5.65 -7.30 7.65
CA ILE A 24 -5.73 -6.31 6.56
C ILE A 24 -6.87 -6.63 5.60
N ILE A 25 -6.97 -7.88 5.16
CA ILE A 25 -8.04 -8.38 4.27
C ILE A 25 -8.39 -9.81 4.64
N PRO A 26 -9.55 -10.07 5.26
CA PRO A 26 -9.97 -11.41 5.68
C PRO A 26 -10.09 -12.40 4.52
N LYS A 27 -9.80 -13.65 4.80
CA LYS A 27 -9.67 -14.74 3.81
C LYS A 27 -10.88 -14.95 2.91
N GLN A 28 -12.11 -14.65 3.38
CA GLN A 28 -13.32 -14.81 2.58
C GLN A 28 -13.32 -13.94 1.32
N PHE A 29 -12.64 -12.77 1.35
CA PHE A 29 -12.56 -11.85 0.23
C PHE A 29 -11.53 -12.24 -0.84
N LEU A 30 -10.67 -13.22 -0.56
CA LEU A 30 -9.60 -13.65 -1.47
C LEU A 30 -10.11 -14.47 -2.68
N LYS A 31 -11.38 -14.80 -2.73
CA LYS A 31 -12.00 -15.57 -3.83
C LYS A 31 -12.16 -14.75 -5.12
N SER A 32 -12.02 -13.43 -5.03
CA SER A 32 -12.14 -12.55 -6.19
C SER A 32 -10.91 -12.63 -7.08
N ILE A 33 -11.11 -12.74 -8.39
CA ILE A 33 -10.06 -12.65 -9.42
C ILE A 33 -9.76 -11.20 -9.85
N LYS A 34 -10.53 -10.23 -9.36
CA LYS A 34 -10.31 -8.80 -9.64
C LYS A 34 -9.13 -8.28 -8.82
N ARG A 35 -8.49 -7.20 -9.31
CA ARG A 35 -7.42 -6.49 -8.59
C ARG A 35 -7.89 -5.21 -7.90
N SER A 36 -9.17 -4.89 -7.96
CA SER A 36 -9.79 -3.69 -7.38
C SER A 36 -11.14 -4.01 -6.76
N GLY A 37 -11.67 -3.11 -5.94
CA GLY A 37 -12.91 -3.27 -5.21
C GLY A 37 -12.71 -3.88 -3.82
N PHE A 38 -11.48 -3.90 -3.30
CA PHE A 38 -11.14 -4.42 -1.97
C PHE A 38 -11.13 -3.36 -0.88
N GLY A 39 -11.07 -2.07 -1.23
CA GLY A 39 -11.04 -0.97 -0.27
C GLY A 39 -12.16 -1.01 0.78
N PRO A 40 -13.41 -1.29 0.42
CA PRO A 40 -14.49 -1.46 1.38
C PRO A 40 -14.24 -2.54 2.44
N TYR A 41 -13.45 -3.56 2.12
CA TYR A 41 -13.13 -4.70 2.99
C TYR A 41 -11.81 -4.54 3.75
N LEU A 42 -11.09 -3.41 3.58
CA LEU A 42 -9.87 -3.13 4.35
C LEU A 42 -10.18 -3.14 5.84
N PHE A 43 -9.45 -3.94 6.61
CA PHE A 43 -9.67 -4.15 8.05
C PHE A 43 -11.12 -4.50 8.39
N ASP A 44 -11.79 -5.33 7.61
CA ASP A 44 -13.22 -5.62 7.70
C ASP A 44 -13.65 -5.98 9.13
N GLU A 45 -12.95 -6.93 9.78
CA GLU A 45 -13.26 -7.39 11.13
C GLU A 45 -13.05 -6.32 12.22
N TRP A 46 -12.28 -5.27 11.92
CA TRP A 46 -12.06 -4.18 12.87
C TRP A 46 -12.97 -2.98 12.60
N ARG A 47 -13.31 -2.78 11.32
CA ARG A 47 -14.13 -1.64 10.87
C ARG A 47 -15.62 -1.84 11.06
N TYR A 48 -16.09 -3.07 11.00
CA TYR A 48 -17.51 -3.37 11.06
C TYR A 48 -17.84 -4.24 12.28
N LEU A 49 -19.10 -4.14 12.74
CA LEU A 49 -19.62 -4.93 13.86
C LEU A 49 -20.30 -6.22 13.41
N ASP A 50 -20.53 -6.37 12.12
CA ASP A 50 -21.10 -7.55 11.45
C ASP A 50 -20.03 -8.29 10.65
N HIS A 51 -20.32 -9.53 10.26
CA HIS A 51 -19.45 -10.33 9.42
C HIS A 51 -19.59 -9.93 7.94
N GLY A 52 -18.45 -9.63 7.28
CA GLY A 52 -18.43 -9.25 5.87
C GLY A 52 -18.38 -10.45 4.94
N GLU A 53 -19.11 -10.36 3.81
CA GLU A 53 -19.12 -11.36 2.75
C GLU A 53 -18.75 -10.73 1.40
N PRO A 54 -18.12 -11.50 0.49
CA PRO A 54 -17.79 -11.01 -0.85
C PRO A 54 -19.02 -10.51 -1.62
N GLY A 55 -18.92 -9.28 -2.16
CA GLY A 55 -20.00 -8.66 -2.91
C GLY A 55 -21.08 -7.98 -2.06
N MET A 56 -20.93 -8.00 -0.74
CA MET A 56 -21.83 -7.26 0.17
C MET A 56 -21.69 -5.76 -0.04
N ASP A 57 -22.81 -5.05 -0.03
CA ASP A 57 -22.81 -3.58 0.00
C ASP A 57 -22.39 -3.11 1.39
N CYS A 58 -21.24 -2.46 1.44
CA CYS A 58 -20.68 -1.94 2.69
C CYS A 58 -21.22 -0.57 3.11
N THR A 59 -22.11 0.06 2.31
CA THR A 59 -22.56 1.45 2.53
C THR A 59 -23.32 1.62 3.85
N ASN A 60 -24.13 0.62 4.23
CA ASN A 60 -25.01 0.68 5.40
C ASN A 60 -24.62 -0.32 6.49
N ARG A 61 -23.41 -0.89 6.43
CA ARG A 61 -22.93 -1.81 7.47
C ARG A 61 -22.71 -1.09 8.80
N PRO A 62 -22.98 -1.73 9.94
CA PRO A 62 -22.76 -1.15 11.26
C PRO A 62 -21.27 -0.94 11.49
N LEU A 63 -20.85 0.33 11.60
CA LEU A 63 -19.45 0.71 11.80
C LEU A 63 -19.05 0.59 13.27
N ASN A 64 -17.89 0.01 13.52
CA ASN A 64 -17.19 0.10 14.80
C ASN A 64 -16.62 1.52 14.94
N GLN A 65 -17.28 2.37 15.72
CA GLN A 65 -16.90 3.79 15.89
C GLN A 65 -15.56 3.95 16.64
N ASP A 66 -15.14 2.95 17.40
CA ASP A 66 -13.86 2.99 18.12
C ASP A 66 -12.67 2.74 17.20
N PHE A 67 -12.90 2.18 16.00
CA PHE A 67 -11.81 1.94 15.06
C PHE A 67 -11.42 3.22 14.33
N VAL A 68 -10.14 3.51 14.32
CA VAL A 68 -9.55 4.77 13.84
C VAL A 68 -10.02 5.18 12.43
N LEU A 69 -10.08 4.27 11.47
CA LEU A 69 -10.48 4.60 10.10
C LEU A 69 -11.97 4.93 9.93
N ASN A 70 -12.80 4.66 10.94
CA ASN A 70 -14.20 5.04 10.95
C ASN A 70 -14.44 6.41 11.60
N GLN A 71 -13.40 6.98 12.24
CA GLN A 71 -13.50 8.30 12.85
C GLN A 71 -13.45 9.39 11.78
N PRO A 72 -14.36 10.38 11.83
CA PRO A 72 -14.45 11.45 10.80
C PRO A 72 -13.15 12.23 10.60
N ARG A 73 -12.33 12.36 11.67
CA ARG A 73 -11.05 13.09 11.62
C ARG A 73 -9.99 12.45 10.70
N TYR A 74 -10.13 11.15 10.37
CA TYR A 74 -9.20 10.42 9.51
C TYR A 74 -9.79 10.09 8.14
N LYS A 75 -10.99 10.60 7.83
CA LYS A 75 -11.64 10.36 6.54
C LYS A 75 -10.77 10.92 5.40
N GLY A 76 -10.47 10.08 4.41
CA GLY A 76 -9.63 10.46 3.28
C GLY A 76 -8.13 10.43 3.58
N ALA A 77 -7.70 9.79 4.67
CA ALA A 77 -6.29 9.59 4.96
C ALA A 77 -5.59 8.84 3.82
N GLN A 78 -4.39 9.29 3.48
CA GLN A 78 -3.55 8.74 2.42
C GLN A 78 -2.23 8.18 2.94
N ILE A 79 -1.90 8.45 4.21
CA ILE A 79 -0.70 7.99 4.90
C ILE A 79 -1.12 7.17 6.12
N MET A 80 -0.70 5.93 6.18
CA MET A 80 -0.94 5.03 7.31
C MET A 80 0.29 5.02 8.21
N LEU A 81 0.09 5.24 9.51
CA LEU A 81 1.11 5.00 10.52
C LEU A 81 0.83 3.65 11.18
N ALA A 82 1.83 2.79 11.30
CA ALA A 82 1.69 1.48 11.91
C ALA A 82 2.89 1.15 12.83
N ARG A 83 2.74 0.11 13.66
CA ARG A 83 3.82 -0.44 14.48
C ARG A 83 4.63 -1.47 13.70
N GLU A 84 5.59 -2.08 14.37
CA GLU A 84 6.52 -3.07 13.81
C GLU A 84 5.82 -4.30 13.23
N ASN A 85 6.54 -4.98 12.33
CA ASN A 85 6.16 -6.22 11.68
C ASN A 85 4.82 -6.13 10.92
N PHE A 86 4.61 -5.00 10.24
CA PHE A 86 3.38 -4.77 9.47
C PHE A 86 3.31 -5.68 8.23
N GLY A 87 2.14 -6.25 7.96
CA GLY A 87 1.90 -7.14 6.82
C GLY A 87 2.46 -8.55 7.00
N CYS A 88 2.67 -9.00 8.26
CA CYS A 88 3.09 -10.37 8.56
C CYS A 88 2.02 -11.40 8.15
N GLY A 89 2.34 -12.68 8.33
CA GLY A 89 1.44 -13.78 7.96
C GLY A 89 1.60 -14.25 6.52
N SER A 90 0.51 -14.52 5.84
CA SER A 90 0.52 -15.10 4.49
C SER A 90 0.89 -14.11 3.40
N SER A 91 1.60 -14.59 2.36
CA SER A 91 1.96 -13.80 1.18
C SER A 91 0.73 -13.54 0.31
N ARG A 92 0.05 -12.42 0.52
CA ARG A 92 -1.18 -12.08 -0.22
C ARG A 92 -1.07 -10.71 -0.86
N GLU A 93 -1.16 -10.66 -2.18
CA GLU A 93 -1.22 -9.37 -2.89
C GLU A 93 -2.52 -8.60 -2.64
N HIS A 94 -3.59 -9.26 -2.21
CA HIS A 94 -4.85 -8.63 -1.84
C HIS A 94 -4.71 -7.61 -0.70
N ALA A 95 -3.75 -7.82 0.21
CA ALA A 95 -3.53 -6.89 1.32
C ALA A 95 -3.05 -5.50 0.83
N PRO A 96 -1.98 -5.37 0.01
CA PRO A 96 -1.65 -4.10 -0.64
C PRO A 96 -2.78 -3.54 -1.50
N TRP A 97 -3.51 -4.37 -2.26
CA TRP A 97 -4.64 -3.90 -3.06
C TRP A 97 -5.75 -3.28 -2.22
N ALA A 98 -6.10 -3.90 -1.09
CA ALA A 98 -7.12 -3.35 -0.19
C ALA A 98 -6.70 -2.00 0.41
N ILE A 99 -5.43 -1.86 0.78
CA ILE A 99 -4.88 -0.61 1.33
C ILE A 99 -4.86 0.49 0.27
N GLU A 100 -4.38 0.19 -0.94
CA GLU A 100 -4.31 1.16 -2.04
C GLU A 100 -5.70 1.58 -2.51
N ASP A 101 -6.61 0.62 -2.67
CA ASP A 101 -7.98 0.83 -3.13
C ASP A 101 -8.83 1.60 -2.10
N TYR A 102 -8.49 1.51 -0.80
CA TYR A 102 -9.08 2.36 0.24
C TYR A 102 -8.61 3.82 0.15
N GLY A 103 -7.44 4.07 -0.44
CA GLY A 103 -6.88 5.39 -0.68
C GLY A 103 -5.50 5.66 -0.07
N PHE A 104 -4.92 4.70 0.65
CA PHE A 104 -3.57 4.86 1.17
C PHE A 104 -2.52 4.70 0.08
N ARG A 105 -1.53 5.58 0.09
CA ARG A 105 -0.39 5.57 -0.84
C ARG A 105 0.95 5.38 -0.13
N VAL A 106 1.00 5.70 1.15
CA VAL A 106 2.20 5.61 2.00
C VAL A 106 1.86 4.86 3.28
N ILE A 107 2.76 4.00 3.71
CA ILE A 107 2.71 3.37 5.02
C ILE A 107 4.04 3.70 5.72
N ILE A 108 4.01 4.14 6.97
CA ILE A 108 5.21 4.41 7.78
C ILE A 108 5.18 3.50 9.00
N ALA A 109 6.18 2.63 9.12
CA ALA A 109 6.29 1.68 10.23
C ALA A 109 7.77 1.39 10.57
N PRO A 110 8.06 0.88 11.77
CA PRO A 110 9.44 0.51 12.14
C PRO A 110 9.98 -0.69 11.37
N SER A 111 9.10 -1.63 10.99
CA SER A 111 9.45 -2.80 10.18
C SER A 111 8.23 -3.41 9.50
N TYR A 112 8.49 -4.22 8.49
CA TYR A 112 7.50 -4.91 7.67
C TYR A 112 7.89 -6.37 7.47
N ALA A 113 6.93 -7.21 7.13
CA ALA A 113 7.23 -8.50 6.52
C ALA A 113 7.76 -8.30 5.09
N ASP A 114 8.84 -9.00 4.73
CA ASP A 114 9.57 -8.79 3.48
C ASP A 114 8.70 -8.89 2.22
N ILE A 115 7.82 -9.89 2.16
CA ILE A 115 6.96 -10.12 1.01
C ILE A 115 5.93 -8.99 0.87
N PHE A 116 5.31 -8.57 1.98
CA PHE A 116 4.37 -7.46 1.99
C PHE A 116 5.06 -6.15 1.54
N PHE A 117 6.25 -5.88 2.07
CA PHE A 117 7.07 -4.72 1.72
C PHE A 117 7.33 -4.62 0.21
N ASN A 118 7.76 -5.73 -0.38
CA ASN A 118 8.00 -5.81 -1.83
C ASN A 118 6.71 -5.69 -2.65
N ASN A 119 5.61 -6.29 -2.19
CA ASN A 119 4.33 -6.19 -2.86
C ASN A 119 3.76 -4.76 -2.84
N CYS A 120 4.04 -3.96 -1.81
CA CYS A 120 3.69 -2.53 -1.81
C CYS A 120 4.30 -1.81 -3.01
N TYR A 121 5.60 -1.98 -3.26
CA TYR A 121 6.28 -1.35 -4.40
C TYR A 121 5.69 -1.76 -5.75
N LYS A 122 5.39 -3.05 -5.92
CA LYS A 122 4.78 -3.57 -7.15
C LYS A 122 3.40 -2.97 -7.44
N ASN A 123 2.69 -2.56 -6.40
CA ASN A 123 1.36 -1.96 -6.49
C ASN A 123 1.35 -0.42 -6.40
N GLY A 124 2.52 0.23 -6.45
CA GLY A 124 2.62 1.69 -6.48
C GLY A 124 2.44 2.36 -5.12
N MET A 125 2.54 1.61 -4.04
CA MET A 125 2.57 2.15 -2.68
C MET A 125 4.02 2.30 -2.19
N LEU A 126 4.25 3.29 -1.33
CA LEU A 126 5.53 3.57 -0.73
C LEU A 126 5.54 3.14 0.75
N PRO A 127 6.08 1.97 1.10
CA PRO A 127 6.37 1.61 2.47
C PRO A 127 7.66 2.31 2.92
N ILE A 128 7.61 3.02 4.04
CA ILE A 128 8.72 3.76 4.63
C ILE A 128 9.09 3.12 5.96
N VAL A 129 10.36 2.74 6.11
CA VAL A 129 10.91 2.31 7.38
C VAL A 129 11.40 3.54 8.15
N ALA A 130 10.88 3.74 9.36
CA ALA A 130 11.30 4.81 10.25
C ALA A 130 11.65 4.25 11.64
N SER A 131 12.52 4.91 12.39
CA SER A 131 12.88 4.45 13.73
C SER A 131 11.66 4.41 14.66
N HIS A 132 11.64 3.50 15.64
CA HIS A 132 10.59 3.43 16.65
C HIS A 132 10.31 4.81 17.29
N ALA A 133 11.37 5.55 17.65
CA ALA A 133 11.24 6.88 18.25
C ALA A 133 10.54 7.89 17.31
N MET A 134 10.83 7.80 15.99
CA MET A 134 10.14 8.66 15.00
C MET A 134 8.68 8.26 14.85
N VAL A 135 8.39 6.97 14.76
CA VAL A 135 7.02 6.45 14.67
C VAL A 135 6.22 6.85 15.91
N ASP A 136 6.76 6.71 17.12
CA ASP A 136 6.10 7.17 18.36
C ASP A 136 5.81 8.67 18.37
N LYS A 137 6.73 9.47 17.82
CA LYS A 137 6.51 10.91 17.66
C LYS A 137 5.36 11.19 16.69
N LEU A 138 5.34 10.51 15.54
CA LEU A 138 4.27 10.66 14.55
C LEU A 138 2.91 10.26 15.11
N PHE A 139 2.82 9.17 15.87
CA PHE A 139 1.59 8.77 16.56
C PHE A 139 1.08 9.86 17.50
N LYS A 140 1.92 10.32 18.43
CA LYS A 140 1.59 11.37 19.40
C LYS A 140 1.12 12.66 18.72
N GLU A 141 1.83 13.12 17.69
CA GLU A 141 1.46 14.33 16.97
C GLU A 141 0.16 14.17 16.16
N CYS A 142 -0.04 13.00 15.54
CA CYS A 142 -1.25 12.68 14.78
C CYS A 142 -2.49 12.60 15.68
N GLU A 143 -2.37 12.04 16.88
CA GLU A 143 -3.47 11.98 17.86
C GLU A 143 -3.79 13.36 18.44
N ALA A 144 -2.78 14.14 18.75
CA ALA A 144 -2.93 15.47 19.34
C ALA A 144 -3.52 16.51 18.36
N ASN A 145 -3.30 16.36 17.05
CA ASN A 145 -3.64 17.37 16.04
C ASN A 145 -4.63 16.82 15.01
N VAL A 146 -5.83 17.38 14.96
CA VAL A 146 -6.81 17.07 13.92
C VAL A 146 -6.29 17.59 12.57
N GLY A 147 -6.39 16.79 11.51
CA GLY A 147 -5.89 17.17 10.19
C GLY A 147 -4.38 17.02 10.03
N TYR A 148 -3.72 16.25 10.90
CA TYR A 148 -2.29 16.02 10.85
C TYR A 148 -1.87 15.40 9.51
N SER A 149 -1.14 16.19 8.72
CA SER A 149 -0.75 15.81 7.36
C SER A 149 0.77 15.82 7.22
N LEU A 150 1.29 14.84 6.52
CA LEU A 150 2.72 14.71 6.22
C LEU A 150 2.97 14.99 4.75
N SER A 151 4.14 15.56 4.43
CA SER A 151 4.60 15.72 3.06
C SER A 151 5.72 14.71 2.78
N VAL A 152 5.53 13.86 1.80
CA VAL A 152 6.47 12.82 1.41
C VAL A 152 6.99 13.11 0.01
N ASP A 153 8.31 13.20 -0.15
CA ASP A 153 8.98 13.38 -1.44
C ASP A 153 9.87 12.18 -1.72
N LEU A 154 9.55 11.44 -2.79
CA LEU A 154 10.30 10.25 -3.17
C LEU A 154 11.63 10.60 -3.83
N ALA A 155 11.71 11.71 -4.56
CA ALA A 155 12.94 12.08 -5.26
C ALA A 155 14.05 12.41 -4.25
N SER A 156 13.74 13.22 -3.22
CA SER A 156 14.66 13.55 -2.13
C SER A 156 14.69 12.50 -1.00
N GLN A 157 13.77 11.53 -1.02
CA GLN A 157 13.61 10.51 0.03
C GLN A 157 13.41 11.13 1.42
N THR A 158 12.48 12.07 1.52
CA THR A 158 12.22 12.81 2.76
C THR A 158 10.75 12.79 3.12
N VAL A 159 10.50 12.80 4.42
CA VAL A 159 9.18 13.06 5.02
C VAL A 159 9.26 14.31 5.87
N THR A 160 8.39 15.28 5.60
CA THR A 160 8.31 16.54 6.33
C THR A 160 7.04 16.58 7.17
N LEU A 161 7.19 16.87 8.45
CA LEU A 161 6.12 17.06 9.41
C LEU A 161 5.53 18.48 9.33
N PRO A 162 4.32 18.73 9.83
CA PRO A 162 3.76 20.09 9.91
C PRO A 162 4.64 21.09 10.67
N SER A 163 5.45 20.60 11.60
CA SER A 163 6.45 21.39 12.33
C SER A 163 7.71 21.77 11.53
N ASN A 164 7.76 21.46 10.23
CA ASN A 164 8.93 21.58 9.35
C ASN A 164 10.13 20.69 9.76
N VAL A 165 9.95 19.78 10.70
CA VAL A 165 10.94 18.73 10.98
C VAL A 165 10.90 17.74 9.83
N THR A 166 12.08 17.36 9.34
CA THR A 166 12.23 16.41 8.23
C THR A 166 13.07 15.22 8.64
N PHE A 167 12.69 14.04 8.20
CA PHE A 167 13.54 12.84 8.28
C PHE A 167 13.67 12.17 6.91
N SER A 168 14.78 11.49 6.70
CA SER A 168 15.05 10.73 5.48
C SER A 168 14.68 9.27 5.64
N PHE A 169 14.40 8.61 4.52
CA PHE A 169 14.17 7.16 4.44
C PHE A 169 14.98 6.55 3.30
N GLU A 170 15.23 5.25 3.41
CA GLU A 170 15.94 4.50 2.40
C GLU A 170 14.98 3.74 1.48
N ILE A 171 15.33 3.68 0.21
CA ILE A 171 14.65 2.88 -0.80
C ILE A 171 15.70 2.40 -1.80
N ASN A 172 15.58 1.16 -2.28
CA ASN A 172 16.49 0.68 -3.33
C ASN A 172 16.26 1.43 -4.66
N ALA A 173 17.33 1.59 -5.44
CA ALA A 173 17.31 2.40 -6.67
C ALA A 173 16.28 1.91 -7.70
N THR A 174 16.09 0.60 -7.83
CA THR A 174 15.14 0.01 -8.77
C THR A 174 13.70 0.32 -8.37
N SER A 175 13.33 0.10 -7.10
CA SER A 175 11.98 0.42 -6.61
C SER A 175 11.68 1.92 -6.71
N LYS A 176 12.67 2.78 -6.40
CA LYS A 176 12.56 4.22 -6.57
C LYS A 176 12.29 4.60 -8.02
N HIS A 177 13.09 4.06 -8.95
CA HIS A 177 12.91 4.30 -10.38
C HIS A 177 11.51 3.87 -10.86
N ASN A 178 11.09 2.66 -10.48
CA ASN A 178 9.79 2.12 -10.87
C ASN A 178 8.62 2.96 -10.33
N LEU A 179 8.66 3.35 -9.07
CA LEU A 179 7.64 4.20 -8.47
C LEU A 179 7.57 5.59 -9.12
N LEU A 180 8.72 6.25 -9.33
CA LEU A 180 8.78 7.58 -9.97
C LEU A 180 8.18 7.56 -11.39
N ASN A 181 8.38 6.47 -12.13
CA ASN A 181 7.94 6.34 -13.51
C ASN A 181 6.61 5.57 -13.68
N GLY A 182 6.02 5.08 -12.58
CA GLY A 182 4.77 4.31 -12.62
C GLY A 182 4.92 2.94 -13.32
N LEU A 183 6.11 2.34 -13.28
CA LEU A 183 6.42 1.08 -13.96
C LEU A 183 6.10 -0.11 -13.05
N ASP A 184 5.13 -0.91 -13.46
CA ASP A 184 4.91 -2.26 -12.93
C ASP A 184 5.70 -3.31 -13.75
N GLU A 185 5.58 -4.58 -13.37
CA GLU A 185 6.29 -5.67 -14.06
C GLU A 185 5.94 -5.75 -15.55
N ILE A 186 4.70 -5.43 -15.92
CA ILE A 186 4.27 -5.38 -17.33
C ILE A 186 4.88 -4.18 -18.02
N GLY A 187 4.84 -3.01 -17.39
CA GLY A 187 5.43 -1.77 -17.90
C GLY A 187 6.93 -1.92 -18.19
N LEU A 188 7.66 -2.57 -17.28
CA LEU A 188 9.08 -2.90 -17.47
C LEU A 188 9.31 -3.82 -18.68
N THR A 189 8.49 -4.85 -18.85
CA THR A 189 8.57 -5.75 -20.00
C THR A 189 8.28 -5.02 -21.32
N LEU A 190 7.28 -4.13 -21.32
CA LEU A 190 6.89 -3.35 -22.50
C LEU A 190 7.97 -2.37 -22.95
N MET A 191 8.89 -1.96 -22.09
CA MET A 191 10.08 -1.17 -22.51
C MET A 191 10.98 -1.94 -23.49
N HIS A 192 10.87 -3.27 -23.55
CA HIS A 192 11.61 -4.15 -24.44
C HIS A 192 10.76 -4.72 -25.59
N ALA A 193 9.59 -4.11 -25.87
CA ALA A 193 8.60 -4.64 -26.82
C ALA A 193 9.19 -4.96 -28.20
N ASP A 194 10.06 -4.09 -28.74
CA ASP A 194 10.68 -4.30 -30.05
C ASP A 194 11.66 -5.49 -30.05
N ALA A 195 12.44 -5.65 -28.98
CA ALA A 195 13.35 -6.79 -28.84
C ALA A 195 12.56 -8.11 -28.70
N ILE A 196 11.46 -8.10 -27.93
CA ILE A 196 10.56 -9.26 -27.77
C ILE A 196 9.95 -9.62 -29.12
N LYS A 197 9.40 -8.66 -29.86
CA LYS A 197 8.80 -8.88 -31.18
C LYS A 197 9.79 -9.43 -32.19
N SER A 198 11.04 -8.92 -32.18
CA SER A 198 12.13 -9.43 -33.01
C SER A 198 12.47 -10.88 -32.69
N PHE A 199 12.57 -11.21 -31.39
CA PHE A 199 12.79 -12.57 -30.92
C PHE A 199 11.65 -13.51 -31.32
N GLU A 200 10.41 -13.14 -31.10
CA GLU A 200 9.22 -13.93 -31.46
C GLU A 200 9.18 -14.23 -32.96
N THR A 201 9.51 -13.24 -33.80
CA THR A 201 9.55 -13.43 -35.26
C THR A 201 10.59 -14.48 -35.67
N LYS A 202 11.80 -14.40 -35.14
CA LYS A 202 12.85 -15.38 -35.36
C LYS A 202 12.49 -16.76 -34.83
N HIS A 203 11.90 -16.81 -33.64
CA HIS A 203 11.51 -18.05 -32.98
C HIS A 203 10.42 -18.78 -33.76
N LYS A 204 9.40 -18.06 -34.27
CA LYS A 204 8.38 -18.63 -35.16
C LYS A 204 8.94 -19.22 -36.44
N GLN A 205 9.99 -18.61 -37.01
CA GLN A 205 10.64 -19.14 -38.19
C GLN A 205 11.47 -20.40 -37.90
N SER A 206 12.19 -20.44 -36.78
CA SER A 206 13.06 -21.54 -36.40
C SER A 206 12.34 -22.73 -35.79
N GLN A 207 11.20 -22.48 -35.10
CA GLN A 207 10.44 -23.52 -34.41
C GLN A 207 8.92 -23.36 -34.65
N PRO A 208 8.46 -23.49 -35.91
CA PRO A 208 7.06 -23.21 -36.28
C PRO A 208 6.04 -24.13 -35.57
N TRP A 209 6.44 -25.33 -35.16
CA TRP A 209 5.58 -26.28 -34.44
C TRP A 209 5.15 -25.86 -33.03
N LEU A 210 5.78 -24.83 -32.45
CA LEU A 210 5.39 -24.27 -31.15
C LEU A 210 4.26 -23.25 -31.25
N PHE A 211 3.88 -22.84 -32.47
CA PHE A 211 2.94 -21.75 -32.72
C PHE A 211 1.75 -22.17 -33.60
N SER A 212 1.52 -23.47 -33.73
CA SER A 212 0.40 -24.06 -34.50
C SER A 212 -0.84 -24.19 -33.62
#